data_38a1b5de528ec792ecc780f477f6dacc
#
_entry.id   38a1b5de528ec792ecc780f477f6dacc
#
_cell.length_a   1.000
_cell.length_b   1.000
_cell.length_c   1.000
_cell.angle_alpha   90.00
_cell.angle_beta   90.00
_cell.angle_gamma   90.00
#
_symmetry.space_group_name_H-M   'P 1'
#
loop_
_entity.id
_entity.type
_entity.pdbx_description
1 polymer ?
#
loop_
_entity_poly.entity_id
_entity_poly.type
_entity_poly.pdbx_seq_one_letter_code
_entity_poly.pdbx_strand_id
1 'polypeptide(L)'
;ELVEALQKEHEVILAMPFVGHEEDFRKMGIECIPVSMNRRGVNPFAEAKLLRDYKRLLQKISPDFVLTYSIKPNIYMGLLCSCKKIPYYANVQGLGTAFQKPVLAGFVTVLYRIAFRKVKYVFFENKENAREFGERNIVSADRQVVLPGAGINLEKYKMEPYPNHSRVHFLYLGRIMKENGIEELFYAV
;
A
#
# COMPACT_ATOMS: atom_id res chain seq x y z
N GLU A 1 4.71 14.45 1.30
CA GLU A 1 5.30 14.48 2.67
C GLU A 1 6.30 13.35 2.88
N LEU A 2 5.92 12.03 2.84
CA LEU A 2 6.89 10.93 3.00
C LEU A 2 8.00 10.99 1.94
N VAL A 3 7.63 11.18 0.67
CA VAL A 3 8.57 11.27 -0.45
C VAL A 3 9.50 12.48 -0.30
N GLU A 4 8.96 13.63 0.10
CA GLU A 4 9.73 14.84 0.41
C GLU A 4 10.71 14.63 1.58
N ALA A 5 10.28 13.91 2.60
CA ALA A 5 11.15 13.58 3.73
C ALA A 5 12.28 12.64 3.31
N LEU A 6 11.99 11.61 2.53
CA LEU A 6 12.99 10.67 2.01
C LEU A 6 13.97 11.34 1.06
N GLN A 7 13.51 12.29 0.23
CA GLN A 7 14.33 12.99 -0.75
C GLN A 7 15.42 13.89 -0.12
N LYS A 8 15.28 14.22 1.16
CA LYS A 8 16.31 15.00 1.89
C LYS A 8 17.61 14.21 2.09
N GLU A 9 17.53 12.90 2.14
CA GLU A 9 18.66 12.02 2.48
C GLU A 9 18.92 10.94 1.42
N HIS A 10 17.97 10.74 0.50
CA HIS A 10 17.99 9.65 -0.47
C HIS A 10 17.62 10.13 -1.87
N GLU A 11 18.18 9.50 -2.88
CA GLU A 11 17.65 9.57 -4.25
C GLU A 11 16.37 8.70 -4.32
N VAL A 12 15.23 9.33 -4.60
CA VAL A 12 13.93 8.66 -4.61
C VAL A 12 13.45 8.48 -6.04
N ILE A 13 13.13 7.23 -6.40
CA ILE A 13 12.50 6.87 -7.68
C ILE A 13 11.13 6.27 -7.40
N LEU A 14 10.09 6.79 -8.06
CA LEU A 14 8.72 6.32 -7.91
C LEU A 14 8.33 5.43 -9.10
N ALA A 15 8.05 4.16 -8.82
CA ALA A 15 7.51 3.21 -9.80
C ALA A 15 6.02 2.97 -9.51
N MET A 16 5.14 3.55 -10.33
CA MET A 16 3.69 3.53 -10.07
C MET A 16 2.86 3.59 -11.36
N PRO A 17 1.58 3.17 -11.33
CA PRO A 17 0.66 3.49 -12.42
C PRO A 17 0.44 5.00 -12.51
N PHE A 18 0.52 5.55 -13.72
CA PHE A 18 0.23 6.96 -13.95
C PHE A 18 -1.28 7.18 -13.96
N VAL A 19 -1.74 8.01 -13.04
CA VAL A 19 -3.17 8.31 -12.82
C VAL A 19 -3.44 9.82 -12.68
N GLY A 20 -2.49 10.67 -13.13
CA GLY A 20 -2.62 12.12 -13.19
C GLY A 20 -1.90 12.90 -12.07
N HIS A 21 -1.17 12.22 -11.17
CA HIS A 21 -0.40 12.88 -10.10
C HIS A 21 1.13 12.81 -10.31
N GLU A 22 1.58 12.17 -11.36
CA GLU A 22 3.02 12.00 -11.66
C GLU A 22 3.75 13.30 -11.93
N GLU A 23 3.05 14.28 -12.51
CA GLU A 23 3.64 15.61 -12.81
C GLU A 23 3.99 16.38 -11.52
N ASP A 24 3.23 16.20 -10.45
CA ASP A 24 3.53 16.85 -9.17
C ASP A 24 4.84 16.33 -8.60
N PHE A 25 5.10 15.03 -8.70
CA PHE A 25 6.37 14.44 -8.28
C PHE A 25 7.53 14.81 -9.19
N ARG A 26 7.30 14.90 -10.51
CA ARG A 26 8.33 15.36 -11.45
C ARG A 26 8.76 16.82 -11.20
N LYS A 27 7.81 17.70 -10.87
CA LYS A 27 8.11 19.09 -10.45
C LYS A 27 8.98 19.16 -9.19
N MET A 28 8.92 18.14 -8.34
CA MET A 28 9.77 17.99 -7.17
C MET A 28 11.15 17.38 -7.51
N GLY A 29 11.44 17.13 -8.78
CA GLY A 29 12.70 16.53 -9.24
C GLY A 29 12.77 15.00 -9.07
N ILE A 30 11.63 14.32 -8.89
CA ILE A 30 11.58 12.88 -8.66
C ILE A 30 11.39 12.14 -9.98
N GLU A 31 12.23 11.15 -10.24
CA GLU A 31 12.04 10.25 -11.39
C GLU A 31 10.80 9.38 -11.17
N CYS A 32 9.85 9.45 -12.11
CA CYS A 32 8.63 8.65 -12.11
C CYS A 32 8.64 7.65 -13.25
N ILE A 33 8.59 6.38 -12.93
CA ILE A 33 8.60 5.26 -13.89
C ILE A 33 7.20 4.64 -13.98
N PRO A 34 6.60 4.57 -15.18
CA PRO A 34 5.28 3.97 -15.34
C PRO A 34 5.34 2.46 -15.15
N VAL A 35 4.44 1.93 -14.32
CA VAL A 35 4.23 0.49 -14.13
C VAL A 35 2.79 0.16 -14.43
N SER A 36 2.55 -0.65 -15.47
CA SER A 36 1.21 -1.12 -15.80
C SER A 36 0.82 -2.25 -14.83
N MET A 37 -0.18 -2.00 -13.99
CA MET A 37 -0.66 -2.96 -13.01
C MET A 37 -2.18 -2.98 -12.95
N ASN A 38 -2.78 -4.15 -13.21
CA ASN A 38 -4.20 -4.36 -12.91
C ASN A 38 -4.37 -4.70 -11.43
N ARG A 39 -4.94 -3.77 -10.66
CA ARG A 39 -5.09 -3.91 -9.20
C ARG A 39 -6.00 -5.06 -8.78
N ARG A 40 -7.01 -5.42 -9.59
CA ARG A 40 -8.06 -6.41 -9.24
C ARG A 40 -7.99 -7.70 -10.05
N GLY A 41 -7.33 -7.70 -11.19
CA GLY A 41 -7.22 -8.88 -12.06
C GLY A 41 -6.22 -9.90 -11.52
N VAL A 42 -6.47 -11.18 -11.82
CA VAL A 42 -5.61 -12.33 -11.49
C VAL A 42 -5.26 -13.12 -12.76
N ASN A 43 -5.07 -12.43 -13.89
CA ASN A 43 -4.67 -13.07 -15.13
C ASN A 43 -3.20 -13.51 -15.06
N PRO A 44 -2.88 -14.82 -15.14
CA PRO A 44 -1.53 -15.33 -14.98
C PRO A 44 -0.50 -14.70 -15.95
N PHE A 45 -0.91 -14.41 -17.17
CA PHE A 45 -0.02 -13.78 -18.17
C PHE A 45 0.31 -12.33 -17.78
N ALA A 46 -0.68 -11.58 -17.29
CA ALA A 46 -0.48 -10.22 -16.82
C ALA A 46 0.40 -10.19 -15.57
N GLU A 47 0.22 -11.15 -14.66
CA GLU A 47 1.03 -11.28 -13.44
C GLU A 47 2.50 -11.66 -13.78
N ALA A 48 2.70 -12.59 -14.70
CA ALA A 48 4.04 -12.95 -15.18
C ALA A 48 4.75 -11.77 -15.88
N LYS A 49 3.99 -10.98 -16.66
CA LYS A 49 4.49 -9.75 -17.26
C LYS A 49 4.90 -8.74 -16.19
N LEU A 50 4.05 -8.48 -15.22
CA LEU A 50 4.32 -7.54 -14.12
C LEU A 50 5.58 -7.95 -13.33
N LEU A 51 5.73 -9.24 -13.01
CA LEU A 51 6.91 -9.76 -12.33
C LEU A 51 8.18 -9.56 -13.16
N ARG A 52 8.10 -9.75 -14.48
CA ARG A 52 9.21 -9.50 -15.41
C ARG A 52 9.58 -8.02 -15.46
N ASP A 53 8.58 -7.15 -15.52
CA ASP A 53 8.77 -5.70 -15.58
C ASP A 53 9.42 -5.19 -14.27
N TYR A 54 8.98 -5.68 -13.12
CA TYR A 54 9.63 -5.40 -11.82
C TYR A 54 11.07 -5.92 -11.76
N LYS A 55 11.33 -7.12 -12.30
CA LYS A 55 12.69 -7.66 -12.36
C LYS A 55 13.61 -6.77 -13.19
N ARG A 56 13.14 -6.29 -14.36
CA ARG A 56 13.88 -5.37 -15.24
C ARG A 56 14.11 -4.03 -14.54
N LEU A 57 13.08 -3.52 -13.86
CA LEU A 57 13.17 -2.29 -13.09
C LEU A 57 14.26 -2.35 -12.04
N LEU A 58 14.28 -3.41 -11.21
CA LEU A 58 15.31 -3.62 -10.20
C LEU A 58 16.72 -3.79 -10.81
N GLN A 59 16.83 -4.33 -12.02
CA GLN A 59 18.11 -4.44 -12.72
C GLN A 59 18.60 -3.09 -13.26
N LYS A 60 17.66 -2.26 -13.74
CA LYS A 60 17.98 -0.94 -14.29
C LYS A 60 18.39 0.06 -13.21
N ILE A 61 17.63 0.07 -12.11
CA ILE A 61 17.82 1.05 -11.01
C ILE A 61 18.91 0.61 -10.07
N SER A 62 19.01 -0.70 -9.77
CA SER A 62 19.90 -1.25 -8.75
C SER A 62 19.76 -0.54 -7.39
N PRO A 63 18.55 -0.48 -6.81
CA PRO A 63 18.30 0.32 -5.61
C PRO A 63 18.96 -0.28 -4.38
N ASP A 64 19.38 0.56 -3.43
CA ASP A 64 19.91 0.16 -2.12
C ASP A 64 18.82 -0.44 -1.24
N PHE A 65 17.59 0.02 -1.36
CA PHE A 65 16.42 -0.57 -0.71
C PHE A 65 15.13 -0.30 -1.50
N VAL A 66 14.10 -1.07 -1.21
CA VAL A 66 12.78 -0.96 -1.85
C VAL A 66 11.71 -0.83 -0.78
N LEU A 67 10.83 0.16 -0.93
CA LEU A 67 9.61 0.33 -0.16
C LEU A 67 8.39 0.15 -1.07
N THR A 68 7.44 -0.66 -0.65
CA THR A 68 6.25 -0.95 -1.46
C THR A 68 4.95 -0.66 -0.73
N TYR A 69 3.93 -0.38 -1.53
CA TYR A 69 2.54 -0.18 -1.13
C TYR A 69 1.62 -1.07 -1.95
N SER A 70 0.54 -1.55 -1.36
CA SER A 70 -0.47 -2.42 -1.98
C SER A 70 -0.03 -3.89 -2.16
N ILE A 71 -1.02 -4.78 -2.27
CA ILE A 71 -0.84 -6.24 -2.21
C ILE A 71 0.14 -6.77 -3.27
N LYS A 72 -0.07 -6.42 -4.54
CA LYS A 72 0.76 -6.95 -5.64
C LYS A 72 2.21 -6.48 -5.58
N PRO A 73 2.51 -5.17 -5.42
CA PRO A 73 3.88 -4.72 -5.19
C PRO A 73 4.49 -5.37 -3.96
N ASN A 74 3.76 -5.45 -2.84
CA ASN A 74 4.24 -6.08 -1.62
C ASN A 74 4.68 -7.54 -1.85
N ILE A 75 3.91 -8.31 -2.60
CA ILE A 75 4.24 -9.71 -2.88
C ILE A 75 5.35 -9.82 -3.93
N TYR A 76 5.20 -9.21 -5.10
CA TYR A 76 6.11 -9.45 -6.22
C TYR A 76 7.48 -8.81 -6.02
N MET A 77 7.53 -7.58 -5.50
CA MET A 77 8.81 -6.97 -5.15
C MET A 77 9.45 -7.68 -3.96
N GLY A 78 8.67 -8.11 -2.96
CA GLY A 78 9.19 -8.89 -1.84
C GLY A 78 9.88 -10.18 -2.29
N LEU A 79 9.27 -10.92 -3.23
CA LEU A 79 9.88 -12.12 -3.83
C LEU A 79 11.20 -11.77 -4.55
N LEU A 80 11.19 -10.75 -5.40
CA LEU A 80 12.36 -10.36 -6.18
C LEU A 80 13.49 -9.81 -5.31
N CYS A 81 13.18 -8.96 -4.35
CA CYS A 81 14.14 -8.41 -3.39
C CYS A 81 14.74 -9.50 -2.52
N SER A 82 13.93 -10.47 -2.07
CA SER A 82 14.40 -11.63 -1.34
C SER A 82 15.41 -12.48 -2.14
N CYS A 83 15.15 -12.68 -3.45
CA CYS A 83 16.05 -13.40 -4.35
C CYS A 83 17.34 -12.63 -4.63
N LYS A 84 17.23 -11.30 -4.80
CA LYS A 84 18.36 -10.43 -5.14
C LYS A 84 19.13 -9.90 -3.93
N LYS A 85 18.70 -10.23 -2.71
CA LYS A 85 19.26 -9.74 -1.44
C LYS A 85 19.20 -8.21 -1.29
N ILE A 86 18.21 -7.56 -1.90
CA ILE A 86 17.95 -6.13 -1.76
C ILE A 86 17.15 -5.92 -0.47
N PRO A 87 17.53 -5.01 0.43
CA PRO A 87 16.73 -4.61 1.59
C PRO A 87 15.32 -4.20 1.17
N TYR A 88 14.31 -4.73 1.87
CA TYR A 88 12.93 -4.59 1.47
C TYR A 88 12.04 -4.22 2.66
N TYR A 89 11.20 -3.23 2.43
CA TYR A 89 10.20 -2.71 3.36
C TYR A 89 8.83 -2.72 2.68
N ALA A 90 7.78 -3.00 3.44
CA ALA A 90 6.42 -3.02 2.92
C ALA A 90 5.48 -2.19 3.77
N ASN A 91 4.56 -1.47 3.14
CA ASN A 91 3.43 -0.83 3.81
C ASN A 91 2.14 -1.58 3.50
N VAL A 92 1.40 -1.96 4.53
CA VAL A 92 0.11 -2.65 4.46
C VAL A 92 -0.98 -1.70 4.95
N GLN A 93 -1.56 -0.96 4.01
CA GLN A 93 -2.65 -0.01 4.27
C GLN A 93 -3.97 -0.70 4.59
N GLY A 94 -4.15 -1.93 4.10
CA GLY A 94 -5.34 -2.74 4.34
C GLY A 94 -5.21 -4.12 3.73
N LEU A 95 -6.03 -5.03 4.21
CA LEU A 95 -6.02 -6.43 3.77
C LEU A 95 -6.66 -6.62 2.38
N GLY A 96 -7.48 -5.65 1.96
CA GLY A 96 -8.20 -5.71 0.70
C GLY A 96 -9.27 -6.81 0.65
N THR A 97 -9.99 -6.86 -0.47
CA THR A 97 -11.09 -7.83 -0.67
C THR A 97 -10.61 -9.29 -0.76
N ALA A 98 -9.31 -9.51 -0.97
CA ALA A 98 -8.74 -10.86 -1.02
C ALA A 98 -8.88 -11.61 0.31
N PHE A 99 -8.80 -10.91 1.44
CA PHE A 99 -8.94 -11.50 2.76
C PHE A 99 -10.40 -11.75 3.20
N GLN A 100 -11.36 -11.19 2.48
CA GLN A 100 -12.79 -11.43 2.73
C GLN A 100 -13.27 -12.79 2.20
N LYS A 101 -12.53 -13.42 1.29
CA LYS A 101 -12.85 -14.73 0.70
C LYS A 101 -11.87 -15.78 1.26
N PRO A 102 -12.33 -16.78 2.06
CA PRO A 102 -11.45 -17.70 2.79
C PRO A 102 -10.41 -18.41 1.91
N VAL A 103 -10.80 -18.93 0.76
CA VAL A 103 -9.88 -19.63 -0.16
C VAL A 103 -8.82 -18.69 -0.71
N LEU A 104 -9.22 -17.48 -1.14
CA LEU A 104 -8.30 -16.49 -1.68
C LEU A 104 -7.39 -15.93 -0.58
N ALA A 105 -7.93 -15.73 0.61
CA ALA A 105 -7.15 -15.32 1.78
C ALA A 105 -6.04 -16.33 2.11
N GLY A 106 -6.34 -17.63 2.09
CA GLY A 106 -5.35 -18.70 2.27
C GLY A 106 -4.23 -18.61 1.24
N PHE A 107 -4.58 -18.51 -0.03
CA PHE A 107 -3.60 -18.39 -1.12
C PHE A 107 -2.72 -17.14 -0.99
N VAL A 108 -3.33 -15.97 -0.77
CA VAL A 108 -2.61 -14.71 -0.59
C VAL A 108 -1.73 -14.74 0.66
N THR A 109 -2.17 -15.39 1.75
CA THR A 109 -1.37 -15.61 2.96
C THR A 109 -0.08 -16.37 2.63
N VAL A 110 -0.15 -17.44 1.86
CA VAL A 110 1.04 -18.20 1.45
C VAL A 110 2.00 -17.35 0.62
N LEU A 111 1.48 -16.58 -0.33
CA LEU A 111 2.28 -15.67 -1.14
C LEU A 111 2.99 -14.62 -0.27
N TYR A 112 2.28 -14.02 0.69
CA TYR A 112 2.88 -13.07 1.63
C TYR A 112 3.96 -13.71 2.51
N ARG A 113 3.73 -14.91 3.05
CA ARG A 113 4.74 -15.63 3.84
C ARG A 113 6.04 -15.82 3.07
N ILE A 114 5.95 -16.18 1.79
CA ILE A 114 7.13 -16.36 0.94
C ILE A 114 7.80 -15.00 0.65
N ALA A 115 7.01 -14.00 0.28
CA ALA A 115 7.49 -12.67 -0.07
C ALA A 115 8.15 -11.95 1.12
N PHE A 116 7.56 -12.09 2.32
CA PHE A 116 8.00 -11.39 3.53
C PHE A 116 9.05 -12.17 4.34
N ARG A 117 9.50 -13.32 3.85
CA ARG A 117 10.52 -14.14 4.54
C ARG A 117 11.78 -13.34 4.90
N LYS A 118 12.18 -12.39 4.05
CA LYS A 118 13.36 -11.53 4.24
C LYS A 118 13.01 -10.04 4.34
N VAL A 119 11.74 -9.71 4.56
CA VAL A 119 11.34 -8.32 4.78
C VAL A 119 12.06 -7.77 6.01
N LYS A 120 12.51 -6.51 5.94
CA LYS A 120 13.15 -5.84 7.08
C LYS A 120 12.09 -5.42 8.09
N TYR A 121 11.14 -4.58 7.64
CA TYR A 121 9.99 -4.16 8.43
C TYR A 121 8.74 -4.08 7.57
N VAL A 122 7.60 -4.31 8.20
CA VAL A 122 6.26 -4.13 7.62
C VAL A 122 5.54 -3.08 8.44
N PHE A 123 5.15 -2.02 7.78
CA PHE A 123 4.38 -0.92 8.37
C PHE A 123 2.89 -1.17 8.20
N PHE A 124 2.14 -0.98 9.27
CA PHE A 124 0.68 -1.11 9.30
C PHE A 124 0.06 0.20 9.76
N GLU A 125 -1.03 0.63 9.14
CA GLU A 125 -1.77 1.85 9.52
C GLU A 125 -2.75 1.61 10.68
N ASN A 126 -2.95 0.35 11.09
CA ASN A 126 -3.79 -0.01 12.24
C ASN A 126 -3.34 -1.34 12.87
N LYS A 127 -3.76 -1.54 14.14
CA LYS A 127 -3.41 -2.71 14.94
C LYS A 127 -4.08 -4.00 14.45
N GLU A 128 -5.26 -3.91 13.87
CA GLU A 128 -6.03 -5.05 13.38
C GLU A 128 -5.31 -5.75 12.24
N ASN A 129 -4.81 -4.98 11.26
CA ASN A 129 -4.03 -5.53 10.14
C ASN A 129 -2.73 -6.18 10.63
N ALA A 130 -2.04 -5.55 11.60
CA ALA A 130 -0.83 -6.11 12.18
C ALA A 130 -1.11 -7.44 12.90
N ARG A 131 -2.20 -7.49 13.70
CA ARG A 131 -2.64 -8.70 14.39
C ARG A 131 -2.97 -9.83 13.41
N GLU A 132 -3.76 -9.55 12.37
CA GLU A 132 -4.11 -10.53 11.34
C GLU A 132 -2.87 -11.13 10.65
N PHE A 133 -1.87 -10.31 10.35
CA PHE A 133 -0.61 -10.77 9.78
C PHE A 133 0.20 -11.63 10.77
N GLY A 134 0.17 -11.30 12.05
CA GLY A 134 0.78 -12.10 13.12
C GLY A 134 0.09 -13.45 13.30
N GLU A 135 -1.23 -13.47 13.46
CA GLU A 135 -2.05 -14.68 13.63
C GLU A 135 -1.91 -15.64 12.44
N ARG A 136 -1.77 -15.09 11.23
CA ARG A 136 -1.49 -15.88 10.02
C ARG A 136 -0.02 -16.24 9.85
N ASN A 137 0.86 -15.92 10.78
CA ASN A 137 2.30 -16.16 10.68
C ASN A 137 2.91 -15.64 9.36
N ILE A 138 2.49 -14.47 8.88
CA ILE A 138 3.04 -13.82 7.69
C ILE A 138 4.34 -13.11 8.03
N VAL A 139 4.36 -12.38 9.14
CA VAL A 139 5.51 -11.65 9.64
C VAL A 139 5.54 -11.68 11.16
N SER A 140 6.70 -11.87 11.75
CA SER A 140 6.90 -11.88 13.20
C SER A 140 6.74 -10.48 13.81
N ALA A 141 6.35 -10.42 15.09
CA ALA A 141 6.03 -9.17 15.77
C ALA A 141 7.22 -8.18 15.83
N ASP A 142 8.44 -8.68 15.92
CA ASP A 142 9.67 -7.88 15.91
C ASP A 142 9.92 -7.11 14.61
N ARG A 143 9.26 -7.51 13.53
CA ARG A 143 9.32 -6.83 12.23
C ARG A 143 8.07 -6.05 11.88
N GLN A 144 7.10 -5.98 12.78
CA GLN A 144 5.88 -5.19 12.61
C GLN A 144 6.05 -3.81 13.22
N VAL A 145 5.69 -2.78 12.48
CA VAL A 145 5.64 -1.39 12.93
C VAL A 145 4.22 -0.88 12.71
N VAL A 146 3.52 -0.56 13.78
CA VAL A 146 2.17 0.02 13.70
C VAL A 146 2.28 1.53 13.75
N LEU A 147 1.87 2.18 12.67
CA LEU A 147 1.80 3.63 12.56
C LEU A 147 0.47 4.14 13.13
N PRO A 148 0.43 5.38 13.64
CA PRO A 148 -0.82 6.01 14.12
C PRO A 148 -1.72 6.49 12.96
N GLY A 149 -1.74 5.79 11.84
CA GLY A 149 -2.44 6.14 10.61
C GLY A 149 -1.49 6.73 9.55
N ALA A 150 -2.07 7.22 8.45
CA ALA A 150 -1.32 7.80 7.33
C ALA A 150 -0.76 9.20 7.62
N GLY A 151 -1.24 9.84 8.69
CA GLY A 151 -0.88 11.21 9.04
C GLY A 151 -1.61 12.28 8.22
N ILE A 152 -1.53 13.51 8.71
CA ILE A 152 -2.10 14.68 8.05
C ILE A 152 -1.19 15.89 8.32
N ASN A 153 -1.04 16.76 7.33
CA ASN A 153 -0.32 18.01 7.48
C ASN A 153 -1.20 19.05 8.18
N LEU A 154 -0.91 19.32 9.46
CA LEU A 154 -1.70 20.25 10.28
C LEU A 154 -1.52 21.72 9.88
N GLU A 155 -0.46 22.08 9.16
CA GLU A 155 -0.29 23.44 8.63
C GLU A 155 -1.22 23.68 7.43
N LYS A 156 -1.38 22.64 6.60
CA LYS A 156 -2.27 22.68 5.43
C LYS A 156 -3.74 22.50 5.79
N TYR A 157 -4.02 21.60 6.74
CA TYR A 157 -5.38 21.27 7.19
C TYR A 157 -5.55 21.71 8.64
N LYS A 158 -5.83 22.99 8.82
CA LYS A 158 -6.09 23.57 10.13
C LYS A 158 -7.42 23.11 10.66
N MET A 159 -7.52 23.02 12.00
CA MET A 159 -8.78 22.72 12.65
C MET A 159 -9.74 23.93 12.47
N GLU A 160 -10.87 23.68 11.87
CA GLU A 160 -11.95 24.64 11.75
C GLU A 160 -13.04 24.32 12.78
N PRO A 161 -13.70 25.34 13.36
CA PRO A 161 -14.83 25.11 14.26
C PRO A 161 -15.98 24.45 13.49
N TYR A 162 -16.70 23.56 14.17
CA TYR A 162 -17.90 22.97 13.58
C TYR A 162 -18.93 24.08 13.29
N PRO A 163 -19.52 24.09 12.08
CA PRO A 163 -20.56 25.05 11.77
C PRO A 163 -21.77 24.88 12.68
N ASN A 164 -22.30 26.00 13.19
CA ASN A 164 -23.44 25.97 14.07
C ASN A 164 -24.73 25.85 13.23
N HIS A 165 -25.32 24.67 13.18
CA HIS A 165 -26.54 24.38 12.43
C HIS A 165 -27.71 24.05 13.37
N SER A 166 -28.91 24.49 13.01
CA SER A 166 -30.14 24.10 13.70
C SER A 166 -30.58 22.64 13.43
N ARG A 167 -29.97 22.00 12.45
CA ARG A 167 -30.25 20.60 12.05
C ARG A 167 -29.00 19.77 12.10
N VAL A 168 -29.15 18.49 12.40
CA VAL A 168 -28.03 17.51 12.31
C VAL A 168 -27.77 17.17 10.86
N HIS A 169 -26.54 17.36 10.41
CA HIS A 169 -26.09 17.01 9.08
C HIS A 169 -25.17 15.81 9.15
N PHE A 170 -25.50 14.74 8.41
CA PHE A 170 -24.67 13.57 8.27
C PHE A 170 -23.89 13.66 6.95
N LEU A 171 -22.56 13.49 7.03
CA LEU A 171 -21.69 13.46 5.86
C LEU A 171 -21.10 12.06 5.71
N TYR A 172 -21.33 11.42 4.56
CA TYR A 172 -20.62 10.23 4.15
C TYR A 172 -19.47 10.62 3.23
N LEU A 173 -18.25 10.28 3.64
CA LEU A 173 -17.04 10.46 2.82
C LEU A 173 -16.37 9.10 2.61
N GLY A 174 -16.49 8.57 1.40
CA GLY A 174 -15.92 7.26 1.09
C GLY A 174 -16.29 6.75 -0.28
N ARG A 175 -15.77 5.60 -0.65
CA ARG A 175 -16.16 4.93 -1.89
C ARG A 175 -17.55 4.32 -1.73
N ILE A 176 -18.42 4.52 -2.71
CA ILE A 176 -19.73 3.89 -2.76
C ILE A 176 -19.55 2.41 -3.08
N MET A 177 -19.52 1.58 -2.04
CA MET A 177 -19.30 0.14 -2.11
C MET A 177 -20.10 -0.54 -1.00
N LYS A 178 -20.60 -1.74 -1.26
CA LYS A 178 -21.34 -2.54 -0.28
C LYS A 178 -20.55 -2.77 0.99
N GLU A 179 -19.25 -3.07 0.85
CA GLU A 179 -18.33 -3.34 1.96
C GLU A 179 -18.10 -2.13 2.88
N ASN A 180 -18.51 -0.94 2.45
CA ASN A 180 -18.45 0.29 3.24
C ASN A 180 -19.77 0.65 3.93
N GLY A 181 -20.75 -0.27 3.92
CA GLY A 181 -22.04 -0.05 4.58
C GLY A 181 -22.97 0.94 3.88
N ILE A 182 -22.81 1.14 2.57
CA ILE A 182 -23.63 2.13 1.84
C ILE A 182 -25.08 1.69 1.71
N GLU A 183 -25.35 0.37 1.65
CA GLU A 183 -26.72 -0.15 1.62
C GLU A 183 -27.41 0.10 2.97
N GLU A 184 -26.73 -0.15 4.07
CA GLU A 184 -27.20 0.10 5.43
C GLU A 184 -27.47 1.60 5.65
N LEU A 185 -26.57 2.46 5.16
CA LEU A 185 -26.77 3.91 5.23
C LEU A 185 -28.02 4.33 4.42
N PHE A 186 -28.21 3.78 3.23
CA PHE A 186 -29.39 4.08 2.38
C PHE A 186 -30.72 3.70 3.04
N TYR A 187 -30.76 2.56 3.76
CA TYR A 187 -31.96 2.12 4.46
C TYR A 187 -32.18 2.83 5.82
N ALA A 188 -31.15 3.52 6.34
CA ALA A 188 -31.24 4.25 7.60
C ALA A 188 -31.74 5.70 7.45
N VAL A 189 -31.83 6.22 6.21
CA VAL A 189 -32.27 7.56 5.85
C VAL A 189 -33.65 7.52 5.21
#